data_dd9d46be25dc3599d7db7e16a79d2698
#
_entry.id   dd9d46be25dc3599d7db7e16a79d2698
#
_cell.length_a   1.000
_cell.length_b   1.000
_cell.length_c   1.000
_cell.angle_alpha   90.00
_cell.angle_beta   90.00
_cell.angle_gamma   90.00
#
_symmetry.space_group_name_H-M   'P 1'
#
loop_
_entity.id
_entity.type
_entity.pdbx_description
1 polymer ?
#
loop_
_entity_poly.entity_id
_entity_poly.type
_entity_poly.pdbx_seq_one_letter_code
_entity_poly.pdbx_strand_id
1 'polypeptide(L)'
;MFDPVNEPSFRLDVEGLPDPVEVLAFTGSEAISEPFVFDVDLLIEDPTLDLASLLYRPAFLHFGPPGTGFHGQLHELVQTGHGAAPRLCRVRLKPKLACLAQRFSRRIFSNRSVPEILAQVLKEHGITGKSRRFDLSGDYRPRDFCTQYRESDLQFLQRLCAQERLHYHFEHHPRGHCLVVGDKQGPFPQGAEMVFAPDPEQPGVRRFKVHGNTQAGEGQTNLTTLRSGQRVLLSGHPCTDWNRRWLLIQVEHQGGQTPGFAYGNKIHVAGAVPLAAPHSVMNPRMHSLQRAWVVDVDEPQADSTRPVAVQFDWVYQGEGAAPSHCWLPLAPELGGAHAMPLREGAQVLVSFIEGDPDQPLITGYLPGPSFTHASGLPELPPTTTTDADTASVGLLRLLQSSEPIMLLCLLPGGGSFSHCAQAFCTCRAATRLGQSGAA
;
A
#
# COMPACT_ATOMS: atom_id res chain seq x y z
N MET A 1 8.81 -24.61 -39.06
CA MET A 1 9.73 -23.56 -39.56
C MET A 1 9.05 -22.24 -39.14
N PHE A 2 9.47 -21.67 -38.03
CA PHE A 2 8.89 -20.43 -37.54
C PHE A 2 9.34 -19.28 -38.45
N ASP A 3 8.39 -18.49 -38.90
CA ASP A 3 8.68 -17.26 -39.61
C ASP A 3 8.83 -16.11 -38.58
N PRO A 4 10.05 -15.65 -38.29
CA PRO A 4 10.29 -14.68 -37.21
C PRO A 4 9.81 -13.27 -37.54
N VAL A 5 9.19 -13.04 -38.69
CA VAL A 5 8.81 -11.69 -39.15
C VAL A 5 7.37 -11.32 -38.78
N ASN A 6 6.49 -12.28 -38.50
CA ASN A 6 5.04 -12.01 -38.32
C ASN A 6 4.41 -12.47 -37.00
N GLU A 7 5.13 -13.15 -36.11
CA GLU A 7 4.61 -13.51 -34.79
C GLU A 7 5.22 -12.63 -33.72
N PRO A 8 4.41 -12.01 -32.82
CA PRO A 8 4.95 -11.31 -31.68
C PRO A 8 5.70 -12.31 -30.80
N SER A 9 7.03 -12.23 -30.81
CA SER A 9 7.84 -13.06 -29.91
C SER A 9 7.65 -12.55 -28.48
N PHE A 10 6.84 -13.26 -27.69
CA PHE A 10 6.71 -13.00 -26.27
C PHE A 10 7.93 -13.53 -25.55
N ARG A 11 8.64 -12.67 -24.83
CA ARG A 11 9.81 -13.05 -24.04
C ARG A 11 9.88 -12.22 -22.78
N LEU A 12 10.50 -12.77 -21.76
CA LEU A 12 10.75 -12.11 -20.49
C LEU A 12 12.25 -11.97 -20.26
N ASP A 13 12.75 -10.74 -20.29
CA ASP A 13 14.11 -10.43 -19.89
C ASP A 13 14.13 -10.26 -18.37
N VAL A 14 14.95 -11.04 -17.67
CA VAL A 14 15.10 -10.96 -16.20
C VAL A 14 16.50 -10.51 -15.87
N GLU A 15 16.64 -9.49 -15.04
CA GLU A 15 17.96 -8.98 -14.64
C GLU A 15 18.81 -10.08 -14.01
N GLY A 16 20.04 -10.23 -14.53
CA GLY A 16 20.99 -11.25 -14.07
C GLY A 16 20.84 -12.63 -14.74
N LEU A 17 19.90 -12.80 -15.67
CA LEU A 17 19.91 -13.93 -16.58
C LEU A 17 20.61 -13.55 -17.88
N PRO A 18 21.43 -14.44 -18.48
CA PRO A 18 22.15 -14.17 -19.73
C PRO A 18 21.22 -14.11 -20.93
N ASP A 19 20.19 -14.95 -20.95
CA ASP A 19 19.26 -15.10 -22.05
C ASP A 19 17.82 -14.79 -21.63
N PRO A 20 16.98 -14.26 -22.54
CA PRO A 20 15.56 -14.10 -22.32
C PRO A 20 14.86 -15.45 -22.08
N VAL A 21 13.88 -15.45 -21.19
CA VAL A 21 13.04 -16.62 -20.92
C VAL A 21 11.85 -16.64 -21.89
N GLU A 22 11.57 -17.80 -22.46
CA GLU A 22 10.42 -17.99 -23.35
C GLU A 22 9.10 -17.86 -22.59
N VAL A 23 8.19 -17.03 -23.13
CA VAL A 23 6.84 -16.82 -22.61
C VAL A 23 5.85 -17.63 -23.43
N LEU A 24 5.15 -18.55 -22.79
CA LEU A 24 4.12 -19.36 -23.43
C LEU A 24 2.79 -18.62 -23.53
N ALA A 25 2.43 -17.97 -22.45
CA ALA A 25 1.20 -17.18 -22.37
C ALA A 25 1.32 -16.12 -21.26
N PHE A 26 0.51 -15.08 -21.38
CA PHE A 26 0.34 -14.14 -20.29
C PHE A 26 -1.06 -13.54 -20.28
N THR A 27 -1.50 -13.14 -19.10
CA THR A 27 -2.66 -12.27 -18.87
C THR A 27 -2.22 -11.12 -17.98
N GLY A 28 -2.76 -9.93 -18.21
CA GLY A 28 -2.38 -8.79 -17.39
C GLY A 28 -3.44 -7.71 -17.37
N SER A 29 -3.39 -6.88 -16.36
CA SER A 29 -4.24 -5.70 -16.21
C SER A 29 -3.42 -4.52 -15.75
N GLU A 30 -3.69 -3.37 -16.34
CA GLU A 30 -3.22 -2.07 -15.92
C GLU A 30 -4.37 -1.08 -15.90
N ALA A 31 -4.39 -0.21 -14.88
CA ALA A 31 -5.41 0.83 -14.76
C ALA A 31 -4.84 2.10 -14.12
N ILE A 32 -5.51 3.23 -14.36
CA ILE A 32 -5.21 4.48 -13.67
C ILE A 32 -5.49 4.29 -12.17
N SER A 33 -4.55 4.71 -11.32
CA SER A 33 -4.60 4.63 -9.86
C SER A 33 -4.58 3.21 -9.29
N GLU A 34 -4.09 2.24 -10.08
CA GLU A 34 -3.87 0.85 -9.65
C GLU A 34 -2.48 0.37 -10.06
N PRO A 35 -1.81 -0.45 -9.23
CA PRO A 35 -0.63 -1.16 -9.66
C PRO A 35 -0.98 -2.18 -10.74
N PHE A 36 -0.24 -2.20 -11.85
CA PHE A 36 -0.43 -3.23 -12.87
C PHE A 36 -0.03 -4.62 -12.36
N VAL A 37 -0.59 -5.65 -12.97
CA VAL A 37 -0.26 -7.04 -12.69
C VAL A 37 -0.29 -7.87 -13.98
N PHE A 38 0.73 -8.71 -14.19
CA PHE A 38 0.78 -9.70 -15.27
C PHE A 38 1.11 -11.06 -14.67
N ASP A 39 0.27 -12.03 -14.98
CA ASP A 39 0.56 -13.44 -14.75
C ASP A 39 1.16 -14.00 -16.06
N VAL A 40 2.38 -14.52 -15.98
CA VAL A 40 3.17 -14.94 -17.15
C VAL A 40 3.57 -16.40 -16.99
N ASP A 41 3.21 -17.23 -17.94
CA ASP A 41 3.61 -18.64 -18.01
C ASP A 41 4.91 -18.76 -18.81
N LEU A 42 5.93 -19.29 -18.17
CA LEU A 42 7.31 -19.39 -18.66
C LEU A 42 7.72 -20.82 -18.83
N LEU A 43 8.54 -21.07 -19.87
CA LEU A 43 9.28 -22.31 -20.03
C LEU A 43 10.75 -22.07 -19.64
N ILE A 44 11.21 -22.73 -18.57
CA ILE A 44 12.59 -22.61 -18.08
C ILE A 44 13.34 -23.91 -18.40
N GLU A 45 14.31 -23.82 -19.32
CA GLU A 45 15.08 -24.96 -19.79
C GLU A 45 16.21 -25.35 -18.84
N ASP A 46 16.80 -24.36 -18.13
CA ASP A 46 17.91 -24.61 -17.20
C ASP A 46 17.41 -25.29 -15.91
N PRO A 47 17.77 -26.58 -15.69
CA PRO A 47 17.38 -27.30 -14.49
C PRO A 47 18.10 -26.80 -13.23
N THR A 48 19.23 -26.10 -13.37
CA THR A 48 20.11 -25.69 -12.27
C THR A 48 19.72 -24.31 -11.75
N LEU A 49 18.88 -23.55 -12.48
CA LEU A 49 18.45 -22.22 -12.08
C LEU A 49 17.65 -22.27 -10.76
N ASP A 50 18.13 -21.57 -9.76
CA ASP A 50 17.38 -21.36 -8.52
C ASP A 50 16.24 -20.37 -8.76
N LEU A 51 15.01 -20.90 -8.79
CA LEU A 51 13.80 -20.10 -9.04
C LEU A 51 13.55 -19.06 -7.95
N ALA A 52 13.92 -19.36 -6.70
CA ALA A 52 13.74 -18.40 -5.59
C ALA A 52 14.61 -17.16 -5.78
N SER A 53 15.76 -17.31 -6.43
CA SER A 53 16.66 -16.19 -6.72
C SER A 53 16.10 -15.18 -7.73
N LEU A 54 15.03 -15.53 -8.46
CA LEU A 54 14.36 -14.64 -9.40
C LEU A 54 13.38 -13.68 -8.73
N LEU A 55 12.95 -13.96 -7.49
CA LEU A 55 11.99 -13.12 -6.79
C LEU A 55 12.54 -11.70 -6.57
N TYR A 56 11.69 -10.72 -6.80
CA TYR A 56 11.96 -9.29 -6.72
C TYR A 56 13.02 -8.75 -7.70
N ARG A 57 13.53 -9.60 -8.62
CA ARG A 57 14.39 -9.11 -9.71
C ARG A 57 13.57 -8.26 -10.68
N PRO A 58 14.17 -7.19 -11.20
CA PRO A 58 13.62 -6.45 -12.33
C PRO A 58 13.49 -7.36 -13.56
N ALA A 59 12.37 -7.22 -14.25
CA ALA A 59 12.12 -7.96 -15.48
C ALA A 59 11.33 -7.11 -16.47
N PHE A 60 11.50 -7.38 -17.75
CA PHE A 60 10.79 -6.72 -18.84
C PHE A 60 10.08 -7.74 -19.72
N LEU A 61 8.75 -7.71 -19.72
CA LEU A 61 7.90 -8.52 -20.57
C LEU A 61 7.77 -7.85 -21.92
N HIS A 62 8.37 -8.44 -22.93
CA HIS A 62 8.31 -7.97 -24.32
C HIS A 62 7.05 -8.48 -25.01
N PHE A 63 6.31 -7.60 -25.67
CA PHE A 63 5.27 -7.93 -26.63
C PHE A 63 4.95 -6.73 -27.54
N GLY A 64 4.69 -6.99 -28.81
CA GLY A 64 4.51 -5.96 -29.81
C GLY A 64 5.82 -5.48 -30.45
N PRO A 65 5.87 -4.24 -30.97
CA PRO A 65 7.05 -3.71 -31.64
C PRO A 65 8.30 -3.72 -30.76
N PRO A 66 9.53 -3.78 -31.34
CA PRO A 66 10.76 -3.78 -30.58
C PRO A 66 10.83 -2.65 -29.54
N GLY A 67 11.21 -3.00 -28.31
CA GLY A 67 11.32 -2.04 -27.21
C GLY A 67 10.00 -1.71 -26.50
N THR A 68 8.88 -2.30 -26.93
CA THR A 68 7.60 -2.19 -26.22
C THR A 68 7.36 -3.35 -25.30
N GLY A 69 6.68 -3.09 -24.18
CA GLY A 69 6.40 -4.11 -23.16
C GLY A 69 6.13 -3.49 -21.80
N PHE A 70 6.25 -4.31 -20.76
CA PHE A 70 6.08 -3.90 -19.37
C PHE A 70 7.30 -4.22 -18.53
N HIS A 71 7.87 -3.20 -17.92
CA HIS A 71 8.93 -3.37 -16.91
C HIS A 71 8.28 -3.47 -15.53
N GLY A 72 8.71 -4.47 -14.75
CA GLY A 72 8.26 -4.67 -13.37
C GLY A 72 9.27 -5.46 -12.56
N GLN A 73 8.80 -6.09 -11.49
CA GLN A 73 9.55 -7.02 -10.64
C GLN A 73 8.74 -8.32 -10.50
N LEU A 74 9.43 -9.44 -10.34
CA LEU A 74 8.81 -10.74 -10.14
C LEU A 74 8.42 -10.92 -8.67
N HIS A 75 7.13 -10.82 -8.35
CA HIS A 75 6.64 -10.90 -6.95
C HIS A 75 6.28 -12.30 -6.49
N GLU A 76 5.84 -13.15 -7.40
CA GLU A 76 5.40 -14.50 -7.11
C GLU A 76 5.95 -15.42 -8.21
N LEU A 77 6.36 -16.62 -7.82
CA LEU A 77 6.81 -17.64 -8.73
C LEU A 77 6.31 -19.00 -8.25
N VAL A 78 5.59 -19.71 -9.13
CA VAL A 78 5.03 -21.03 -8.85
C VAL A 78 5.44 -21.97 -9.98
N GLN A 79 6.10 -23.06 -9.65
CA GLN A 79 6.35 -24.14 -10.59
C GLN A 79 5.07 -24.98 -10.72
N THR A 80 4.52 -25.12 -11.92
CA THR A 80 3.26 -25.79 -12.18
C THR A 80 3.42 -27.24 -12.68
N GLY A 81 4.63 -27.64 -13.08
CA GLY A 81 4.95 -28.99 -13.55
C GLY A 81 5.91 -29.74 -12.64
N HIS A 82 5.71 -31.04 -12.47
CA HIS A 82 6.62 -31.94 -11.75
C HIS A 82 7.47 -32.66 -12.78
N GLY A 83 8.76 -32.33 -12.90
CA GLY A 83 9.67 -32.99 -13.81
C GLY A 83 11.05 -32.36 -13.84
N ALA A 84 12.01 -33.11 -14.45
CA ALA A 84 13.26 -32.55 -14.90
C ALA A 84 12.98 -31.54 -16.03
N ALA A 85 13.91 -30.66 -16.34
CA ALA A 85 13.75 -29.66 -17.39
C ALA A 85 13.08 -30.17 -18.68
N PRO A 86 12.27 -29.37 -19.38
CA PRO A 86 11.94 -27.97 -19.10
C PRO A 86 10.90 -27.83 -18.00
N ARG A 87 11.07 -26.79 -17.15
CA ARG A 87 10.15 -26.48 -16.04
C ARG A 87 9.12 -25.46 -16.47
N LEU A 88 7.84 -25.79 -16.30
CA LEU A 88 6.76 -24.85 -16.50
C LEU A 88 6.55 -24.04 -15.22
N CYS A 89 6.70 -22.73 -15.31
CA CYS A 89 6.58 -21.82 -14.17
C CYS A 89 5.60 -20.70 -14.48
N ARG A 90 4.81 -20.32 -13.50
CA ARG A 90 4.00 -19.09 -13.53
C ARG A 90 4.66 -18.06 -12.65
N VAL A 91 4.90 -16.87 -13.20
CA VAL A 91 5.44 -15.73 -12.47
C VAL A 91 4.45 -14.58 -12.50
N ARG A 92 4.46 -13.76 -11.44
CA ARG A 92 3.64 -12.56 -11.36
C ARG A 92 4.52 -11.32 -11.41
N LEU A 93 4.40 -10.56 -12.50
CA LEU A 93 5.11 -9.32 -12.73
C LEU A 93 4.25 -8.15 -12.22
N LYS A 94 4.78 -7.35 -11.30
CA LYS A 94 4.13 -6.17 -10.72
C LYS A 94 5.10 -4.99 -10.67
N PRO A 95 4.61 -3.73 -10.53
CA PRO A 95 5.49 -2.59 -10.29
C PRO A 95 6.12 -2.67 -8.90
N LYS A 96 7.26 -2.01 -8.74
CA LYS A 96 7.88 -1.83 -7.41
C LYS A 96 6.91 -1.21 -6.38
N LEU A 97 5.97 -0.38 -6.84
CA LEU A 97 4.89 0.20 -6.03
C LEU A 97 4.08 -0.87 -5.28
N ALA A 98 3.93 -2.08 -5.82
CA ALA A 98 3.18 -3.15 -5.17
C ALA A 98 3.79 -3.62 -3.84
N CYS A 99 5.10 -3.41 -3.63
CA CYS A 99 5.76 -3.71 -2.35
C CYS A 99 5.21 -2.87 -1.19
N LEU A 100 4.63 -1.70 -1.47
CA LEU A 100 4.01 -0.85 -0.47
C LEU A 100 2.82 -1.53 0.22
N ALA A 101 2.19 -2.52 -0.42
CA ALA A 101 1.09 -3.29 0.17
C ALA A 101 1.53 -4.22 1.31
N GLN A 102 2.82 -4.54 1.39
CA GLN A 102 3.36 -5.47 2.38
C GLN A 102 3.76 -4.78 3.70
N ARG A 103 3.95 -3.46 3.70
CA ARG A 103 4.35 -2.70 4.88
C ARG A 103 3.15 -1.97 5.47
N PHE A 104 2.81 -2.32 6.72
CA PHE A 104 1.83 -1.61 7.53
C PHE A 104 2.56 -0.71 8.50
N SER A 105 2.31 0.58 8.43
CA SER A 105 2.93 1.57 9.29
C SER A 105 1.89 2.30 10.15
N ARG A 106 2.34 2.80 11.29
CA ARG A 106 1.56 3.72 12.13
C ARG A 106 2.40 4.96 12.34
N ARG A 107 2.00 6.05 11.72
CA ARG A 107 2.79 7.29 11.73
C ARG A 107 1.91 8.50 11.51
N ILE A 108 2.42 9.63 11.92
CA ILE A 108 1.78 10.93 11.81
C ILE A 108 2.69 11.84 10.99
N PHE A 109 2.09 12.58 10.10
CA PHE A 109 2.74 13.64 9.34
C PHE A 109 2.11 14.96 9.76
N SER A 110 2.92 15.87 10.27
CA SER A 110 2.48 17.21 10.68
C SER A 110 3.04 18.26 9.74
N ASN A 111 2.21 19.24 9.38
CA ASN A 111 2.57 20.39 8.54
C ASN A 111 3.23 19.98 7.21
N ARG A 112 2.64 18.98 6.53
CA ARG A 112 3.10 18.49 5.22
C ARG A 112 1.97 18.41 4.22
N SER A 113 2.26 18.81 2.99
CA SER A 113 1.36 18.61 1.87
C SER A 113 1.30 17.15 1.43
N VAL A 114 0.20 16.73 0.79
CA VAL A 114 0.07 15.36 0.30
C VAL A 114 1.19 14.97 -0.67
N PRO A 115 1.60 15.80 -1.65
CA PRO A 115 2.74 15.45 -2.50
C PRO A 115 4.05 15.19 -1.73
N GLU A 116 4.32 15.95 -0.66
CA GLU A 116 5.50 15.73 0.19
C GLU A 116 5.41 14.40 0.95
N ILE A 117 4.22 14.07 1.49
CA ILE A 117 3.97 12.79 2.16
C ILE A 117 4.16 11.63 1.18
N LEU A 118 3.54 11.71 -0.01
CA LEU A 118 3.70 10.70 -1.07
C LEU A 118 5.18 10.54 -1.46
N ALA A 119 5.89 11.66 -1.63
CA ALA A 119 7.31 11.66 -1.97
C ALA A 119 8.15 10.96 -0.89
N GLN A 120 7.85 11.17 0.39
CA GLN A 120 8.53 10.51 1.49
C GLN A 120 8.24 9.01 1.51
N VAL A 121 6.96 8.61 1.44
CA VAL A 121 6.57 7.19 1.43
C VAL A 121 7.23 6.45 0.27
N LEU A 122 7.19 7.00 -0.93
CA LEU A 122 7.83 6.42 -2.12
C LEU A 122 9.36 6.32 -1.96
N LYS A 123 10.00 7.33 -1.36
CA LYS A 123 11.44 7.33 -1.09
C LYS A 123 11.85 6.19 -0.15
N GLU A 124 11.08 5.93 0.88
CA GLU A 124 11.31 4.85 1.85
C GLU A 124 11.29 3.46 1.19
N HIS A 125 10.53 3.30 0.10
CA HIS A 125 10.51 2.10 -0.73
C HIS A 125 11.52 2.14 -1.89
N GLY A 126 12.41 3.14 -1.92
CA GLY A 126 13.43 3.30 -2.96
C GLY A 126 12.85 3.63 -4.34
N ILE A 127 11.63 4.23 -4.39
CA ILE A 127 11.04 4.78 -5.62
C ILE A 127 11.41 6.25 -5.68
N THR A 128 12.54 6.56 -6.35
CA THR A 128 13.15 7.90 -6.36
C THR A 128 13.68 8.26 -7.74
N GLY A 129 14.02 9.53 -7.96
CA GLY A 129 14.64 9.99 -9.19
C GLY A 129 13.83 9.67 -10.43
N LYS A 130 14.43 8.93 -11.37
CA LYS A 130 13.80 8.57 -12.65
C LYS A 130 12.65 7.55 -12.53
N SER A 131 12.49 6.89 -11.39
CA SER A 131 11.42 5.91 -11.19
C SER A 131 10.10 6.54 -10.72
N ARG A 132 10.08 7.87 -10.51
CA ARG A 132 8.84 8.62 -10.22
C ARG A 132 8.88 10.03 -10.81
N ARG A 133 7.70 10.55 -11.13
CA ARG A 133 7.48 11.94 -11.57
C ARG A 133 6.18 12.46 -10.99
N PHE A 134 6.19 13.72 -10.55
CA PHE A 134 4.99 14.43 -10.12
C PHE A 134 4.65 15.51 -11.14
N ASP A 135 3.59 15.31 -11.89
CA ASP A 135 3.06 16.22 -12.90
C ASP A 135 1.85 16.96 -12.29
N LEU A 136 2.12 17.83 -11.33
CA LEU A 136 1.13 18.53 -10.52
C LEU A 136 1.07 20.00 -10.90
N SER A 137 -0.13 20.52 -11.06
CA SER A 137 -0.41 21.93 -11.38
C SER A 137 -1.13 22.67 -10.27
N GLY A 138 -1.71 21.95 -9.29
CA GLY A 138 -2.45 22.49 -8.17
C GLY A 138 -1.55 23.02 -7.05
N ASP A 139 -2.14 23.86 -6.20
CA ASP A 139 -1.54 24.26 -4.93
C ASP A 139 -2.01 23.31 -3.82
N TYR A 140 -1.08 22.62 -3.17
CA TYR A 140 -1.36 21.61 -2.15
C TYR A 140 -0.98 22.16 -0.79
N ARG A 141 -1.99 22.57 -0.03
CA ARG A 141 -1.77 23.10 1.31
C ARG A 141 -1.22 22.05 2.25
N PRO A 142 -0.26 22.39 3.11
CA PRO A 142 0.18 21.52 4.18
C PRO A 142 -1.01 21.14 5.07
N ARG A 143 -1.08 19.86 5.41
CA ARG A 143 -2.03 19.33 6.40
C ARG A 143 -1.40 19.45 7.77
N ASP A 144 -2.14 19.96 8.69
CA ASP A 144 -1.68 20.11 10.07
C ASP A 144 -1.46 18.76 10.72
N PHE A 145 -2.29 17.78 10.34
CA PHE A 145 -2.23 16.42 10.85
C PHE A 145 -2.70 15.44 9.78
N CYS A 146 -1.91 14.42 9.53
CA CYS A 146 -2.25 13.36 8.59
C CYS A 146 -1.72 12.04 9.14
N THR A 147 -2.62 11.11 9.42
CA THR A 147 -2.29 9.86 10.12
C THR A 147 -2.40 8.66 9.19
N GLN A 148 -1.39 7.82 9.18
CA GLN A 148 -1.50 6.46 8.68
C GLN A 148 -1.89 5.53 9.83
N TYR A 149 -3.06 4.89 9.73
CA TYR A 149 -3.59 4.04 10.80
C TYR A 149 -4.23 2.77 10.24
N ARG A 150 -3.72 1.59 10.64
CA ARG A 150 -4.23 0.26 10.25
C ARG A 150 -4.39 0.06 8.74
N GLU A 151 -3.56 0.68 7.97
CA GLU A 151 -3.52 0.57 6.52
C GLU A 151 -2.09 0.31 6.04
N SER A 152 -1.94 -0.36 4.90
CA SER A 152 -0.63 -0.51 4.26
C SER A 152 -0.17 0.82 3.65
N ASP A 153 1.13 0.92 3.36
CA ASP A 153 1.66 2.12 2.70
C ASP A 153 0.99 2.37 1.33
N LEU A 154 0.61 1.30 0.63
CA LEU A 154 -0.12 1.42 -0.64
C LEU A 154 -1.54 1.96 -0.43
N GLN A 155 -2.28 1.43 0.55
CA GLN A 155 -3.61 1.91 0.88
C GLN A 155 -3.58 3.37 1.32
N PHE A 156 -2.58 3.75 2.15
CA PHE A 156 -2.36 5.12 2.56
C PHE A 156 -2.11 6.04 1.37
N LEU A 157 -1.19 5.65 0.46
CA LEU A 157 -0.91 6.40 -0.77
C LEU A 157 -2.19 6.58 -1.60
N GLN A 158 -2.93 5.50 -1.84
CA GLN A 158 -4.16 5.54 -2.64
C GLN A 158 -5.23 6.41 -1.99
N ARG A 159 -5.38 6.36 -0.66
CA ARG A 159 -6.31 7.21 0.09
C ARG A 159 -5.96 8.68 -0.06
N LEU A 160 -4.70 9.05 0.11
CA LEU A 160 -4.24 10.43 -0.06
C LEU A 160 -4.45 10.93 -1.49
N CYS A 161 -4.13 10.10 -2.49
CA CYS A 161 -4.41 10.42 -3.89
C CYS A 161 -5.90 10.68 -4.13
N ALA A 162 -6.78 9.82 -3.59
CA ALA A 162 -8.22 9.98 -3.75
C ALA A 162 -8.74 11.27 -3.09
N GLN A 163 -8.27 11.60 -1.89
CA GLN A 163 -8.65 12.81 -1.15
C GLN A 163 -8.26 14.10 -1.88
N GLU A 164 -7.08 14.13 -2.50
CA GLU A 164 -6.58 15.28 -3.26
C GLU A 164 -6.94 15.22 -4.76
N ARG A 165 -7.71 14.22 -5.17
CA ARG A 165 -8.07 13.99 -6.58
C ARG A 165 -6.83 13.82 -7.46
N LEU A 166 -5.79 13.20 -6.92
CA LEU A 166 -4.61 12.77 -7.66
C LEU A 166 -4.88 11.41 -8.30
N HIS A 167 -4.24 11.18 -9.43
CA HIS A 167 -4.22 9.89 -10.09
C HIS A 167 -2.78 9.49 -10.37
N TYR A 168 -2.55 8.21 -10.64
CA TYR A 168 -1.24 7.77 -11.09
C TYR A 168 -1.36 6.73 -12.20
N HIS A 169 -0.31 6.64 -13.01
CA HIS A 169 -0.14 5.64 -14.06
C HIS A 169 1.34 5.31 -14.22
N PHE A 170 1.67 4.37 -15.10
CA PHE A 170 3.05 3.94 -15.32
C PHE A 170 3.48 4.20 -16.75
N GLU A 171 4.68 4.74 -16.91
CA GLU A 171 5.40 4.79 -18.18
C GLU A 171 6.48 3.72 -18.16
N HIS A 172 6.53 2.89 -19.21
CA HIS A 172 7.44 1.75 -19.29
C HIS A 172 8.55 1.98 -20.30
N HIS A 173 9.75 1.54 -19.91
CA HIS A 173 10.94 1.49 -20.74
C HIS A 173 11.62 0.14 -20.52
N PRO A 174 12.45 -0.36 -21.45
CA PRO A 174 13.12 -1.67 -21.29
C PRO A 174 13.98 -1.78 -20.02
N ARG A 175 14.50 -0.67 -19.50
CA ARG A 175 15.37 -0.63 -18.31
C ARG A 175 14.71 -0.10 -17.04
N GLY A 176 13.41 0.10 -17.05
CA GLY A 176 12.71 0.67 -15.89
C GLY A 176 11.30 1.09 -16.18
N HIS A 177 10.56 1.43 -15.14
CA HIS A 177 9.28 2.10 -15.25
C HIS A 177 9.26 3.34 -14.38
N CYS A 178 8.48 4.33 -14.78
CA CYS A 178 8.27 5.57 -14.05
C CYS A 178 6.83 5.62 -13.54
N LEU A 179 6.65 5.78 -12.23
CA LEU A 179 5.37 6.11 -11.61
C LEU A 179 5.11 7.60 -11.84
N VAL A 180 4.08 7.94 -12.58
CA VAL A 180 3.67 9.33 -12.84
C VAL A 180 2.45 9.63 -11.99
N VAL A 181 2.57 10.59 -11.09
CA VAL A 181 1.47 11.10 -10.27
C VAL A 181 1.03 12.44 -10.84
N GLY A 182 -0.25 12.56 -11.20
CA GLY A 182 -0.82 13.76 -11.80
C GLY A 182 -2.07 14.23 -11.11
N ASP A 183 -2.44 15.49 -11.35
CA ASP A 183 -3.69 16.08 -10.90
C ASP A 183 -4.67 16.34 -12.05
N LYS A 184 -5.97 16.37 -11.74
CA LYS A 184 -7.05 16.72 -12.67
C LYS A 184 -6.94 15.99 -14.03
N GLN A 185 -7.06 16.76 -15.10
CA GLN A 185 -6.95 16.28 -16.48
C GLN A 185 -5.56 16.63 -17.05
N GLY A 186 -4.51 16.40 -16.26
CA GLY A 186 -3.14 16.68 -16.65
C GLY A 186 -2.78 16.20 -18.06
N PRO A 187 -1.59 16.54 -18.56
CA PRO A 187 -1.19 16.18 -19.91
C PRO A 187 -0.91 14.68 -19.98
N PHE A 188 -2.01 13.88 -20.11
CA PHE A 188 -1.86 12.47 -20.45
C PHE A 188 -1.15 12.34 -21.80
N PRO A 189 -0.18 11.44 -21.94
CA PRO A 189 0.52 11.22 -23.19
C PRO A 189 -0.46 10.83 -24.30
N GLN A 190 -0.18 11.29 -25.52
CA GLN A 190 -0.95 10.88 -26.69
C GLN A 190 -0.53 9.46 -27.07
N GLY A 191 -1.48 8.56 -27.13
CA GLY A 191 -1.29 7.21 -27.64
C GLY A 191 -1.50 7.13 -29.15
N ALA A 192 -1.28 5.94 -29.69
CA ALA A 192 -1.55 5.65 -31.09
C ALA A 192 -3.05 5.81 -31.43
N GLU A 193 -3.33 6.12 -32.68
CA GLU A 193 -4.69 6.12 -33.19
C GLU A 193 -5.29 4.71 -33.16
N MET A 194 -6.52 4.60 -32.74
CA MET A 194 -7.31 3.36 -32.72
C MET A 194 -8.25 3.37 -33.94
N VAL A 195 -7.88 2.69 -34.99
CA VAL A 195 -8.75 2.54 -36.17
C VAL A 195 -9.74 1.42 -35.91
N PHE A 196 -11.03 1.67 -36.17
CA PHE A 196 -12.05 0.62 -36.12
C PHE A 196 -11.90 -0.33 -37.30
N ALA A 197 -11.51 -1.55 -37.04
CA ALA A 197 -11.31 -2.62 -38.03
C ALA A 197 -11.94 -3.92 -37.51
N PRO A 198 -13.16 -4.28 -37.97
CA PRO A 198 -13.84 -5.50 -37.54
C PRO A 198 -13.13 -6.78 -37.98
N ASP A 199 -12.31 -6.71 -39.04
CA ASP A 199 -11.55 -7.82 -39.57
C ASP A 199 -10.47 -8.29 -38.56
N PRO A 200 -10.48 -9.59 -38.19
CA PRO A 200 -9.49 -10.15 -37.23
C PRO A 200 -8.04 -10.05 -37.71
N GLU A 201 -7.79 -10.04 -39.00
CA GLU A 201 -6.43 -10.01 -39.57
C GLU A 201 -5.81 -8.62 -39.58
N GLN A 202 -6.64 -7.57 -39.45
CA GLN A 202 -6.16 -6.20 -39.43
C GLN A 202 -5.89 -5.71 -37.99
N PRO A 203 -4.80 -4.96 -37.74
CA PRO A 203 -4.58 -4.30 -36.48
C PRO A 203 -5.61 -3.18 -36.27
N GLY A 204 -6.34 -3.22 -35.15
CA GLY A 204 -7.36 -2.20 -34.88
C GLY A 204 -8.33 -2.58 -33.75
N VAL A 205 -9.38 -1.77 -33.63
CA VAL A 205 -10.48 -1.99 -32.69
C VAL A 205 -11.56 -2.82 -33.36
N ARG A 206 -11.80 -4.02 -32.87
CA ARG A 206 -12.78 -4.96 -33.44
C ARG A 206 -14.19 -4.72 -32.96
N ARG A 207 -14.34 -4.34 -31.71
CA ARG A 207 -15.60 -4.03 -31.07
C ARG A 207 -15.43 -2.80 -30.21
N PHE A 208 -16.40 -1.93 -30.22
CA PHE A 208 -16.43 -0.76 -29.36
C PHE A 208 -17.89 -0.44 -28.99
N LYS A 209 -18.12 -0.14 -27.72
CA LYS A 209 -19.43 0.24 -27.19
C LYS A 209 -19.28 1.39 -26.20
N VAL A 210 -20.21 2.32 -26.24
CA VAL A 210 -20.34 3.40 -25.25
C VAL A 210 -21.57 3.13 -24.40
N HIS A 211 -21.43 3.30 -23.10
CA HIS A 211 -22.46 2.98 -22.11
C HIS A 211 -23.44 4.15 -21.93
N GLY A 212 -24.63 4.08 -22.56
CA GLY A 212 -25.74 5.03 -22.40
C GLY A 212 -25.30 6.50 -22.55
N ASN A 213 -25.76 7.35 -21.63
CA ASN A 213 -25.38 8.78 -21.59
C ASN A 213 -24.05 9.00 -20.89
N THR A 214 -23.31 7.95 -20.50
CA THR A 214 -22.02 8.07 -19.84
C THR A 214 -20.93 8.38 -20.85
N GLN A 215 -19.93 9.14 -20.43
CA GLN A 215 -18.72 9.35 -21.23
C GLN A 215 -17.73 8.17 -21.04
N ALA A 216 -18.24 6.96 -20.91
CA ALA A 216 -17.45 5.76 -20.72
C ALA A 216 -17.78 4.72 -21.79
N GLY A 217 -16.81 3.92 -22.17
CA GLY A 217 -16.98 2.84 -23.15
C GLY A 217 -16.01 1.70 -22.92
N GLU A 218 -16.24 0.62 -23.64
CA GLU A 218 -15.38 -0.56 -23.69
C GLU A 218 -15.09 -0.98 -25.11
N GLY A 219 -13.95 -1.59 -25.34
CA GLY A 219 -13.57 -2.09 -26.65
C GLY A 219 -12.71 -3.35 -26.59
N GLN A 220 -12.63 -4.06 -27.70
CA GLN A 220 -11.72 -5.18 -27.92
C GLN A 220 -10.80 -4.83 -29.09
N THR A 221 -9.49 -5.04 -28.90
CA THR A 221 -8.47 -4.67 -29.88
C THR A 221 -7.30 -5.66 -29.86
N ASN A 222 -6.49 -5.64 -30.90
CA ASN A 222 -5.21 -6.36 -30.97
C ASN A 222 -4.01 -5.39 -31.00
N LEU A 223 -4.22 -4.11 -30.66
CA LEU A 223 -3.17 -3.10 -30.63
C LEU A 223 -2.29 -3.27 -29.38
N THR A 224 -1.04 -3.68 -29.58
CA THR A 224 -0.07 -3.95 -28.49
C THR A 224 0.48 -2.70 -27.80
N THR A 225 0.28 -1.52 -28.40
CA THR A 225 0.86 -0.24 -27.93
C THR A 225 -0.02 0.54 -26.96
N LEU A 226 -1.27 0.12 -26.76
CA LEU A 226 -2.19 0.79 -25.87
C LEU A 226 -1.79 0.62 -24.40
N ARG A 227 -1.85 1.71 -23.64
CA ARG A 227 -1.50 1.74 -22.20
C ARG A 227 -2.53 2.57 -21.44
N SER A 228 -2.81 2.17 -20.20
CA SER A 228 -3.61 3.01 -19.31
C SER A 228 -2.96 4.38 -19.10
N GLY A 229 -3.76 5.43 -18.96
CA GLY A 229 -3.26 6.80 -18.86
C GLY A 229 -2.86 7.43 -20.20
N GLN A 230 -3.22 6.85 -21.35
CA GLN A 230 -3.03 7.47 -22.67
C GLN A 230 -4.34 8.07 -23.20
N ARG A 231 -4.24 9.19 -23.93
CA ARG A 231 -5.33 9.73 -24.76
C ARG A 231 -5.17 9.22 -26.17
N VAL A 232 -6.18 8.52 -26.64
CA VAL A 232 -6.21 7.88 -27.97
C VAL A 232 -7.38 8.41 -28.79
N LEU A 233 -7.20 8.53 -30.09
CA LEU A 233 -8.26 8.89 -31.04
C LEU A 233 -8.87 7.61 -31.60
N LEU A 234 -10.18 7.41 -31.42
CA LEU A 234 -10.94 6.41 -32.20
C LEU A 234 -11.37 7.01 -33.53
N SER A 235 -11.13 6.30 -34.61
CA SER A 235 -11.54 6.68 -35.96
C SER A 235 -12.18 5.50 -36.73
N GLY A 236 -12.93 5.81 -37.78
CA GLY A 236 -13.52 4.80 -38.67
C GLY A 236 -14.70 4.02 -38.08
N HIS A 237 -15.18 4.34 -36.89
CA HIS A 237 -16.34 3.69 -36.33
C HIS A 237 -17.64 4.15 -37.03
N PRO A 238 -18.62 3.25 -37.33
CA PRO A 238 -19.89 3.62 -37.98
C PRO A 238 -20.70 4.67 -37.22
N CYS A 239 -20.66 4.65 -35.88
CA CYS A 239 -21.23 5.72 -35.07
C CYS A 239 -20.23 6.88 -34.99
N THR A 240 -20.51 7.96 -35.71
CA THR A 240 -19.61 9.12 -35.84
C THR A 240 -19.31 9.81 -34.53
N ASP A 241 -20.28 9.84 -33.60
CA ASP A 241 -20.12 10.46 -32.26
C ASP A 241 -19.08 9.77 -31.39
N TRP A 242 -18.74 8.52 -31.71
CA TRP A 242 -17.71 7.75 -30.98
C TRP A 242 -16.31 7.99 -31.54
N ASN A 243 -16.18 8.52 -32.74
CA ASN A 243 -14.94 8.92 -33.42
C ASN A 243 -14.38 10.19 -32.77
N ARG A 244 -13.85 10.06 -31.58
CA ARG A 244 -13.30 11.15 -30.76
C ARG A 244 -12.12 10.67 -29.91
N ARG A 245 -11.54 11.61 -29.18
CA ARG A 245 -10.47 11.29 -28.21
C ARG A 245 -11.06 10.69 -26.96
N TRP A 246 -10.46 9.59 -26.53
CA TRP A 246 -10.78 8.84 -25.32
C TRP A 246 -9.55 8.75 -24.43
N LEU A 247 -9.76 8.71 -23.12
CA LEU A 247 -8.73 8.35 -22.13
C LEU A 247 -8.86 6.86 -21.85
N LEU A 248 -7.76 6.11 -22.00
CA LEU A 248 -7.65 4.72 -21.59
C LEU A 248 -7.53 4.66 -20.06
N ILE A 249 -8.58 4.19 -19.40
CA ILE A 249 -8.61 4.09 -17.94
C ILE A 249 -8.12 2.72 -17.45
N GLN A 250 -8.36 1.67 -18.27
CA GLN A 250 -7.90 0.31 -17.97
C GLN A 250 -7.65 -0.43 -19.28
N VAL A 251 -6.64 -1.30 -19.27
CA VAL A 251 -6.34 -2.23 -20.37
C VAL A 251 -6.11 -3.62 -19.77
N GLU A 252 -6.87 -4.59 -20.24
CA GLU A 252 -6.68 -6.01 -19.92
C GLU A 252 -5.99 -6.68 -21.10
N HIS A 253 -4.80 -7.22 -20.89
CA HIS A 253 -3.98 -7.83 -21.92
C HIS A 253 -4.05 -9.34 -21.85
N GLN A 254 -4.02 -9.99 -23.01
CA GLN A 254 -3.88 -11.44 -23.13
C GLN A 254 -3.00 -11.76 -24.33
N GLY A 255 -1.99 -12.59 -24.13
CA GLY A 255 -1.12 -13.08 -25.18
C GLY A 255 -0.79 -14.55 -25.00
N GLY A 256 -0.51 -15.25 -26.08
CA GLY A 256 -0.14 -16.66 -26.02
C GLY A 256 0.38 -17.16 -27.37
N GLN A 257 1.10 -18.28 -27.34
CA GLN A 257 1.65 -18.93 -28.54
C GLN A 257 0.64 -19.88 -29.20
N THR A 258 -0.64 -19.82 -28.83
CA THR A 258 -1.69 -20.68 -29.42
C THR A 258 -1.93 -20.29 -30.88
N PRO A 259 -1.90 -21.23 -31.85
CA PRO A 259 -2.19 -20.93 -33.22
C PRO A 259 -3.54 -20.23 -33.39
N GLY A 260 -3.56 -19.08 -34.09
CA GLY A 260 -4.74 -18.29 -34.33
C GLY A 260 -5.11 -17.24 -33.26
N PHE A 261 -4.38 -17.19 -32.13
CA PHE A 261 -4.54 -16.16 -31.12
C PHE A 261 -3.19 -15.74 -30.54
N ALA A 262 -2.56 -14.78 -31.19
CA ALA A 262 -1.26 -14.28 -30.70
C ALA A 262 -1.41 -13.24 -29.60
N TYR A 263 -2.25 -12.21 -29.79
CA TYR A 263 -2.45 -11.13 -28.81
C TYR A 263 -3.83 -10.48 -28.97
N GLY A 264 -4.41 -10.13 -27.84
CA GLY A 264 -5.62 -9.30 -27.78
C GLY A 264 -5.70 -8.56 -26.46
N ASN A 265 -6.45 -7.48 -26.46
CA ASN A 265 -6.76 -6.76 -25.24
C ASN A 265 -8.21 -6.26 -25.19
N LYS A 266 -8.69 -6.02 -23.97
CA LYS A 266 -9.93 -5.35 -23.69
C LYS A 266 -9.60 -4.00 -23.08
N ILE A 267 -10.21 -2.95 -23.61
CA ILE A 267 -9.97 -1.58 -23.16
C ILE A 267 -11.24 -1.02 -22.50
N HIS A 268 -11.03 -0.25 -21.43
CA HIS A 268 -12.03 0.60 -20.84
C HIS A 268 -11.61 2.05 -21.01
N VAL A 269 -12.52 2.86 -21.52
CA VAL A 269 -12.25 4.25 -21.88
C VAL A 269 -13.21 5.20 -21.21
N ALA A 270 -12.76 6.42 -20.97
CA ALA A 270 -13.60 7.51 -20.49
C ALA A 270 -13.28 8.83 -21.24
N GLY A 271 -14.25 9.76 -21.25
CA GLY A 271 -14.02 11.12 -21.78
C GLY A 271 -13.11 11.96 -20.89
N ALA A 272 -13.10 11.66 -19.59
CA ALA A 272 -12.27 12.31 -18.57
C ALA A 272 -11.84 11.32 -17.50
N VAL A 273 -10.89 11.71 -16.65
CA VAL A 273 -10.50 10.87 -15.47
C VAL A 273 -11.73 10.69 -14.58
N PRO A 274 -12.08 9.44 -14.22
CA PRO A 274 -13.12 9.20 -13.25
C PRO A 274 -12.76 9.87 -11.92
N LEU A 275 -13.67 10.67 -11.36
CA LEU A 275 -13.46 11.35 -10.08
C LEU A 275 -13.46 10.40 -8.87
N ALA A 276 -14.01 9.22 -9.05
CA ALA A 276 -14.00 8.17 -8.02
C ALA A 276 -12.85 7.20 -8.31
N ALA A 277 -12.05 6.90 -7.30
CA ALA A 277 -11.17 5.74 -7.36
C ALA A 277 -12.02 4.51 -7.65
N PRO A 278 -11.60 3.58 -8.52
CA PRO A 278 -12.37 2.40 -8.88
C PRO A 278 -12.71 1.51 -7.68
N HIS A 279 -11.97 1.66 -6.60
CA HIS A 279 -12.26 1.02 -5.32
C HIS A 279 -12.48 2.11 -4.28
N SER A 280 -13.61 2.04 -3.56
CA SER A 280 -13.86 2.92 -2.42
C SER A 280 -12.77 2.69 -1.39
N VAL A 281 -11.77 3.55 -1.38
CA VAL A 281 -10.73 3.52 -0.34
C VAL A 281 -11.43 3.88 0.96
N MET A 282 -11.62 2.88 1.81
CA MET A 282 -12.24 3.10 3.11
C MET A 282 -11.31 4.00 3.94
N ASN A 283 -11.80 5.14 4.37
CA ASN A 283 -11.08 5.95 5.34
C ASN A 283 -10.95 5.15 6.65
N PRO A 284 -9.75 5.02 7.20
CA PRO A 284 -9.57 4.37 8.48
C PRO A 284 -10.36 5.11 9.55
N ARG A 285 -10.91 4.37 10.52
CA ARG A 285 -11.67 4.94 11.64
C ARG A 285 -10.97 4.61 12.95
N MET A 286 -10.84 5.61 13.81
CA MET A 286 -10.23 5.51 15.14
C MET A 286 -11.28 5.88 16.19
N HIS A 287 -12.07 4.88 16.60
CA HIS A 287 -13.17 5.09 17.56
C HIS A 287 -12.74 5.00 19.03
N SER A 288 -11.56 4.43 19.30
CA SER A 288 -11.04 4.28 20.65
C SER A 288 -10.28 5.53 21.09
N LEU A 289 -10.38 5.86 22.39
CA LEU A 289 -9.49 6.83 22.99
C LEU A 289 -8.05 6.33 22.90
N GLN A 290 -7.14 7.25 22.62
CA GLN A 290 -5.71 6.96 22.56
C GLN A 290 -5.00 7.68 23.69
N ARG A 291 -3.99 7.03 24.24
CA ARG A 291 -3.11 7.62 25.25
C ARG A 291 -1.95 8.32 24.56
N ALA A 292 -1.59 9.49 25.09
CA ALA A 292 -0.40 10.21 24.67
C ALA A 292 0.28 10.83 25.90
N TRP A 293 1.54 11.19 25.74
CA TRP A 293 2.36 11.84 26.75
C TRP A 293 2.65 13.26 26.34
N VAL A 294 2.48 14.21 27.25
CA VAL A 294 2.91 15.60 27.04
C VAL A 294 4.44 15.61 27.02
N VAL A 295 5.01 16.23 26.01
CA VAL A 295 6.46 16.38 25.85
C VAL A 295 6.83 17.86 25.79
N ASP A 296 7.98 18.19 26.35
CA ASP A 296 8.58 19.50 26.17
C ASP A 296 9.47 19.45 24.92
N VAL A 297 9.33 20.42 24.05
CA VAL A 297 10.07 20.48 22.79
C VAL A 297 10.61 21.88 22.59
N ASP A 298 11.88 21.96 22.25
CA ASP A 298 12.61 23.20 21.98
C ASP A 298 12.24 23.83 20.60
N GLU A 299 11.01 23.59 20.14
CA GLU A 299 10.51 24.11 18.87
C GLU A 299 9.40 25.13 19.14
N PRO A 300 9.36 26.23 18.35
CA PRO A 300 8.28 27.19 18.47
C PRO A 300 6.94 26.52 18.14
N GLN A 301 5.95 26.75 18.96
CA GLN A 301 4.58 26.31 18.72
C GLN A 301 4.12 26.77 17.34
N ALA A 302 3.75 25.81 16.48
CA ALA A 302 3.41 26.10 15.10
C ALA A 302 2.07 26.85 14.96
N ASP A 303 1.13 26.64 15.89
CA ASP A 303 -0.20 27.23 15.87
C ASP A 303 -0.74 27.39 17.30
N SER A 304 -1.27 28.58 17.60
CA SER A 304 -1.88 28.91 18.91
C SER A 304 -3.14 28.08 19.21
N THR A 305 -3.79 27.51 18.20
CA THR A 305 -4.96 26.64 18.38
C THR A 305 -4.58 25.23 18.85
N ARG A 306 -3.29 24.89 18.80
CA ARG A 306 -2.74 23.59 19.19
C ARG A 306 -1.63 23.80 20.21
N PRO A 307 -2.00 24.01 21.47
CA PRO A 307 -1.05 24.47 22.48
C PRO A 307 -0.19 23.35 23.07
N VAL A 308 -0.46 22.07 22.80
CA VAL A 308 0.15 20.97 23.53
C VAL A 308 0.91 20.03 22.60
N ALA A 309 2.20 19.90 22.83
CA ALA A 309 3.03 18.90 22.19
C ALA A 309 2.85 17.56 22.90
N VAL A 310 2.50 16.52 22.15
CA VAL A 310 2.30 15.17 22.68
C VAL A 310 2.98 14.13 21.83
N GLN A 311 3.32 13.01 22.46
CA GLN A 311 3.79 11.78 21.82
C GLN A 311 2.77 10.67 22.08
N PHE A 312 2.27 10.04 21.02
CA PHE A 312 1.37 8.89 21.16
C PHE A 312 2.15 7.61 21.47
N ASP A 313 1.58 6.75 22.32
CA ASP A 313 2.18 5.45 22.68
C ASP A 313 2.40 4.53 21.47
N TRP A 314 1.54 4.64 20.46
CA TRP A 314 1.59 3.77 19.28
C TRP A 314 2.47 4.30 18.14
N VAL A 315 2.95 5.55 18.24
CA VAL A 315 3.92 6.13 17.32
C VAL A 315 5.31 5.90 17.88
N TYR A 316 5.80 4.68 17.76
CA TYR A 316 7.20 4.40 18.04
C TYR A 316 8.02 4.68 16.78
N GLN A 317 8.95 5.59 16.89
CA GLN A 317 9.96 5.83 15.88
C GLN A 317 11.31 5.44 16.51
N GLY A 318 11.98 4.44 15.92
CA GLY A 318 13.28 3.98 16.38
C GLY A 318 14.36 5.07 16.34
N GLU A 319 15.56 4.75 16.83
CA GLU A 319 16.70 5.68 16.80
C GLU A 319 16.94 6.25 15.41
N GLY A 320 17.05 7.58 15.30
CA GLY A 320 17.27 8.30 14.06
C GLY A 320 16.01 8.68 13.29
N ALA A 321 14.82 8.43 13.82
CA ALA A 321 13.57 8.89 13.22
C ALA A 321 13.33 10.39 13.46
N ALA A 322 12.48 10.99 12.58
CA ALA A 322 12.01 12.36 12.77
C ALA A 322 11.29 12.54 14.12
N PRO A 323 11.15 13.78 14.65
CA PRO A 323 10.48 14.02 15.92
C PRO A 323 9.15 13.29 16.02
N SER A 324 8.97 12.53 17.09
CA SER A 324 7.78 11.71 17.29
C SER A 324 6.61 12.47 17.93
N HIS A 325 6.81 13.76 18.21
CA HIS A 325 5.77 14.61 18.78
C HIS A 325 4.86 15.24 17.72
N CYS A 326 3.66 15.60 18.13
CA CYS A 326 2.74 16.37 17.34
C CYS A 326 1.99 17.37 18.24
N TRP A 327 1.60 18.50 17.65
CA TRP A 327 0.87 19.54 18.34
C TRP A 327 -0.64 19.29 18.24
N LEU A 328 -1.34 19.24 19.39
CA LEU A 328 -2.76 18.93 19.42
C LEU A 328 -3.59 20.03 20.07
N PRO A 329 -4.86 20.19 19.62
CA PRO A 329 -5.82 21.05 20.26
C PRO A 329 -6.32 20.43 21.58
N LEU A 330 -6.74 21.32 22.51
CA LEU A 330 -7.43 20.96 23.74
C LEU A 330 -8.95 21.12 23.56
N ALA A 331 -9.71 20.19 24.14
CA ALA A 331 -11.15 20.41 24.29
C ALA A 331 -11.40 21.66 25.12
N PRO A 332 -12.43 22.47 24.77
CA PRO A 332 -12.71 23.76 25.47
C PRO A 332 -12.83 23.60 26.98
N GLU A 333 -13.36 22.49 27.45
CA GLU A 333 -13.54 22.15 28.87
C GLU A 333 -12.22 22.03 29.62
N LEU A 334 -11.13 21.68 28.90
CA LEU A 334 -9.80 21.54 29.50
C LEU A 334 -8.95 22.81 29.42
N GLY A 335 -9.36 23.81 28.63
CA GLY A 335 -8.66 25.08 28.41
C GLY A 335 -9.16 26.25 29.29
N GLY A 336 -10.09 26.01 30.20
CA GLY A 336 -10.68 27.05 31.03
C GLY A 336 -9.76 27.62 32.14
N ALA A 337 -10.18 28.68 32.81
CA ALA A 337 -9.41 29.38 33.86
C ALA A 337 -8.97 28.49 35.05
N HIS A 338 -9.55 27.31 35.19
CA HIS A 338 -9.22 26.31 36.20
C HIS A 338 -8.47 25.08 35.61
N ALA A 339 -7.99 25.21 34.37
CA ALA A 339 -7.23 24.13 33.73
C ALA A 339 -5.98 23.83 34.55
N MET A 340 -5.76 22.52 34.84
CA MET A 340 -4.47 22.07 35.39
C MET A 340 -3.38 22.34 34.35
N PRO A 341 -2.26 22.97 34.72
CA PRO A 341 -1.15 23.15 33.81
C PRO A 341 -0.64 21.81 33.38
N LEU A 342 -0.65 21.54 32.07
CA LEU A 342 -0.07 20.38 31.48
C LEU A 342 1.46 20.44 31.65
N ARG A 343 2.00 19.52 32.44
CA ARG A 343 3.45 19.39 32.64
C ARG A 343 3.97 18.28 31.75
N GLU A 344 5.23 18.39 31.39
CA GLU A 344 5.98 17.31 30.76
C GLU A 344 5.77 15.99 31.50
N GLY A 345 5.59 14.89 30.78
CA GLY A 345 5.31 13.57 31.33
C GLY A 345 3.86 13.33 31.76
N ALA A 346 2.99 14.34 31.69
CA ALA A 346 1.56 14.14 31.95
C ALA A 346 0.93 13.25 30.86
N GLN A 347 0.09 12.32 31.31
CA GLN A 347 -0.67 11.46 30.39
C GLN A 347 -1.99 12.13 30.02
N VAL A 348 -2.29 12.13 28.72
CA VAL A 348 -3.52 12.68 28.18
C VAL A 348 -4.29 11.63 27.39
N LEU A 349 -5.62 11.78 27.37
CA LEU A 349 -6.52 11.02 26.51
C LEU A 349 -6.85 11.86 25.29
N VAL A 350 -6.65 11.26 24.12
CA VAL A 350 -6.96 11.85 22.83
C VAL A 350 -8.11 11.09 22.21
N SER A 351 -9.16 11.82 21.84
CA SER A 351 -10.26 11.33 20.98
C SER A 351 -10.06 11.83 19.56
N PHE A 352 -10.84 11.28 18.65
CA PHE A 352 -10.81 11.64 17.23
C PHE A 352 -12.22 12.01 16.79
N ILE A 353 -12.40 13.22 16.29
CA ILE A 353 -13.71 13.76 15.91
C ILE A 353 -14.31 12.86 14.83
N GLU A 354 -15.51 12.34 15.09
CA GLU A 354 -16.19 11.37 14.22
C GLU A 354 -15.36 10.11 13.87
N GLY A 355 -14.34 9.82 14.68
CA GLY A 355 -13.39 8.72 14.42
C GLY A 355 -12.41 8.99 13.28
N ASP A 356 -12.29 10.22 12.81
CA ASP A 356 -11.32 10.61 11.78
C ASP A 356 -9.92 10.70 12.41
N PRO A 357 -8.96 9.82 11.99
CA PRO A 357 -7.61 9.82 12.56
C PRO A 357 -6.82 11.10 12.28
N ASP A 358 -7.29 11.96 11.39
CA ASP A 358 -6.67 13.24 11.05
C ASP A 358 -7.23 14.40 11.88
N GLN A 359 -8.21 14.13 12.76
CA GLN A 359 -8.82 15.14 13.64
C GLN A 359 -8.71 14.79 15.13
N PRO A 360 -7.48 14.76 15.69
CA PRO A 360 -7.25 14.48 17.10
C PRO A 360 -7.66 15.66 18.00
N LEU A 361 -8.14 15.35 19.20
CA LEU A 361 -8.51 16.30 20.23
C LEU A 361 -8.17 15.75 21.62
N ILE A 362 -7.42 16.49 22.43
CA ILE A 362 -7.20 16.13 23.83
C ILE A 362 -8.48 16.35 24.60
N THR A 363 -9.07 15.28 25.13
CA THR A 363 -10.37 15.27 25.82
C THR A 363 -10.29 14.90 27.29
N GLY A 364 -9.13 14.56 27.81
CA GLY A 364 -8.98 14.22 29.21
C GLY A 364 -7.55 14.07 29.66
N TYR A 365 -7.39 13.97 30.97
CA TYR A 365 -6.14 13.66 31.65
C TYR A 365 -6.23 12.29 32.28
N LEU A 366 -5.15 11.51 32.23
CA LEU A 366 -5.01 10.33 33.04
C LEU A 366 -4.27 10.72 34.32
N PRO A 367 -4.80 10.38 35.51
CA PRO A 367 -4.06 10.57 36.74
C PRO A 367 -2.78 9.72 36.64
N GLY A 368 -1.64 10.36 36.73
CA GLY A 368 -0.37 9.66 36.86
C GLY A 368 -0.39 8.77 38.12
N PRO A 369 0.45 7.73 38.20
CA PRO A 369 0.63 7.02 39.44
C PRO A 369 1.01 8.06 40.50
N SER A 370 0.08 8.32 41.43
CA SER A 370 0.33 9.18 42.56
C SER A 370 1.34 8.46 43.44
N PHE A 371 2.62 8.70 43.20
CA PHE A 371 3.62 8.46 44.26
C PHE A 371 3.37 9.54 45.29
N THR A 372 2.35 9.34 46.12
CA THR A 372 2.27 10.04 47.41
C THR A 372 3.45 9.58 48.19
N HIS A 373 4.51 10.40 48.24
CA HIS A 373 5.38 10.40 49.36
C HIS A 373 4.51 10.77 50.57
N ALA A 374 3.90 9.79 51.16
CA ALA A 374 3.36 9.89 52.49
C ALA A 374 4.56 10.03 53.46
N SER A 375 5.01 11.27 53.64
CA SER A 375 5.75 11.64 54.86
C SER A 375 4.73 11.62 56.00
N GLY A 376 4.66 10.49 56.69
CA GLY A 376 3.77 10.31 57.82
C GLY A 376 3.43 8.84 57.99
N LEU A 377 4.40 8.01 58.30
CA LEU A 377 4.16 6.66 58.83
C LEU A 377 3.75 6.77 60.29
N PRO A 378 2.62 6.17 60.70
CA PRO A 378 2.56 5.56 62.03
C PRO A 378 3.23 4.20 61.94
N GLU A 379 4.24 4.00 62.78
CA GLU A 379 4.86 2.68 63.03
C GLU A 379 3.78 1.64 63.34
N LEU A 380 3.75 0.56 62.57
CA LEU A 380 3.05 -0.69 62.89
C LEU A 380 4.11 -1.76 63.24
N PRO A 381 3.79 -2.59 64.23
CA PRO A 381 4.77 -3.55 64.77
C PRO A 381 5.09 -4.68 63.78
N PRO A 382 6.24 -5.37 63.97
CA PRO A 382 6.70 -6.39 63.05
C PRO A 382 5.85 -7.66 63.20
N THR A 383 5.12 -8.02 62.14
CA THR A 383 4.58 -9.37 62.00
C THR A 383 5.29 -10.08 60.86
N THR A 384 5.89 -11.14 61.24
CA THR A 384 6.57 -12.18 60.50
C THR A 384 5.72 -12.85 59.40
N THR A 385 6.42 -13.22 58.34
CA THR A 385 6.25 -14.39 57.47
C THR A 385 5.25 -14.33 56.29
N THR A 386 5.84 -14.64 55.13
CA THR A 386 5.32 -15.39 53.98
C THR A 386 4.28 -14.73 53.10
N ASP A 387 4.75 -14.01 52.07
CA ASP A 387 3.91 -13.60 50.97
C ASP A 387 4.50 -13.85 49.56
N ALA A 388 5.31 -14.90 49.42
CA ALA A 388 5.67 -15.38 48.09
C ALA A 388 4.57 -16.23 47.43
N ASP A 389 3.65 -16.80 48.20
CA ASP A 389 2.59 -17.67 47.69
C ASP A 389 1.31 -16.94 47.25
N THR A 390 1.02 -15.77 47.80
CA THR A 390 -0.19 -15.00 47.42
C THR A 390 -0.10 -14.35 46.04
N ALA A 391 1.10 -13.95 45.61
CA ALA A 391 1.32 -13.36 44.31
C ALA A 391 1.15 -14.41 43.16
N SER A 392 1.59 -15.65 43.43
CA SER A 392 1.47 -16.75 42.47
C SER A 392 0.02 -17.24 42.31
N VAL A 393 -0.77 -17.24 43.36
CA VAL A 393 -2.21 -17.61 43.34
C VAL A 393 -3.04 -16.52 42.64
N GLY A 394 -2.68 -15.24 42.82
CA GLY A 394 -3.32 -14.13 42.10
C GLY A 394 -3.08 -14.20 40.59
N LEU A 395 -1.85 -14.49 40.18
CA LEU A 395 -1.48 -14.64 38.77
C LEU A 395 -2.17 -15.86 38.11
N LEU A 396 -2.26 -16.97 38.82
CA LEU A 396 -2.97 -18.16 38.35
C LEU A 396 -4.48 -17.95 38.19
N ARG A 397 -5.13 -17.18 39.08
CA ARG A 397 -6.53 -16.78 38.94
C ARG A 397 -6.77 -15.87 37.74
N LEU A 398 -5.88 -14.90 37.50
CA LEU A 398 -5.92 -14.03 36.32
C LEU A 398 -5.74 -14.82 35.02
N LEU A 399 -4.87 -15.82 35.00
CA LEU A 399 -4.65 -16.69 33.84
C LEU A 399 -5.81 -17.67 33.57
N GLN A 400 -6.68 -17.90 34.57
CA GLN A 400 -7.87 -18.74 34.43
C GLN A 400 -9.14 -17.95 34.10
N SER A 401 -9.11 -16.60 34.15
CA SER A 401 -10.23 -15.76 33.71
C SER A 401 -10.32 -15.72 32.20
N SER A 402 -11.53 -15.69 31.68
CA SER A 402 -11.79 -15.59 30.23
C SER A 402 -11.63 -14.16 29.69
N GLU A 403 -11.18 -13.22 30.50
CA GLU A 403 -10.93 -11.84 30.09
C GLU A 403 -9.58 -11.67 29.41
N PRO A 404 -9.48 -10.80 28.38
CA PRO A 404 -8.22 -10.56 27.70
C PRO A 404 -7.22 -9.85 28.64
N ILE A 405 -6.12 -10.54 28.98
CA ILE A 405 -5.04 -9.99 29.81
C ILE A 405 -4.00 -9.36 28.89
N MET A 406 -3.73 -8.08 29.09
CA MET A 406 -2.57 -7.41 28.48
C MET A 406 -1.34 -7.61 29.38
N LEU A 407 -0.38 -8.38 28.90
CA LEU A 407 0.92 -8.54 29.57
C LEU A 407 1.87 -7.45 29.05
N LEU A 408 2.24 -6.54 29.92
CA LEU A 408 3.25 -5.53 29.64
C LEU A 408 4.62 -6.09 30.08
N CYS A 409 5.47 -6.48 29.11
CA CYS A 409 6.85 -6.86 29.41
C CYS A 409 7.75 -5.62 29.30
N LEU A 410 8.32 -5.20 30.41
CA LEU A 410 9.37 -4.19 30.45
C LEU A 410 10.74 -4.87 30.24
N LEU A 411 11.42 -4.49 29.17
CA LEU A 411 12.81 -4.96 28.93
C LEU A 411 13.81 -4.03 29.64
N PRO A 412 14.93 -4.57 30.12
CA PRO A 412 16.02 -3.75 30.63
C PRO A 412 16.61 -2.94 29.48
N GLY A 413 16.32 -1.63 29.44
CA GLY A 413 16.69 -0.72 28.34
C GLY A 413 15.56 0.17 27.83
N GLY A 414 14.38 0.14 28.46
CA GLY A 414 13.29 1.10 28.21
C GLY A 414 12.37 0.80 27.03
N GLY A 415 12.46 -0.37 26.39
CA GLY A 415 11.51 -0.81 25.37
C GLY A 415 10.32 -1.57 25.96
N SER A 416 9.10 -1.27 25.54
CA SER A 416 7.90 -2.03 25.91
C SER A 416 7.29 -2.73 24.67
N PHE A 417 6.99 -4.02 24.81
CA PHE A 417 6.21 -4.76 23.82
C PHE A 417 4.84 -5.10 24.40
N SER A 418 3.78 -4.77 23.65
CA SER A 418 2.43 -5.24 23.95
C SER A 418 2.09 -6.39 23.01
N HIS A 419 1.91 -7.60 23.56
CA HIS A 419 1.33 -8.72 22.84
C HIS A 419 -0.16 -8.86 23.18
N CYS A 420 -1.01 -8.89 22.17
CA CYS A 420 -2.43 -9.18 22.34
C CYS A 420 -2.63 -10.68 22.59
N ALA A 421 -3.51 -11.05 23.52
CA ALA A 421 -3.76 -12.40 24.00
C ALA A 421 -4.19 -13.45 22.94
N GLN A 422 -4.41 -13.06 21.69
CA GLN A 422 -4.68 -14.01 20.59
C GLN A 422 -3.51 -14.95 20.27
N ALA A 423 -2.28 -14.62 20.67
CA ALA A 423 -1.12 -15.49 20.45
C ALA A 423 -1.08 -16.69 21.42
N PHE A 424 -1.82 -16.66 22.53
CA PHE A 424 -1.82 -17.75 23.52
C PHE A 424 -2.70 -18.93 23.15
N CYS A 425 -3.69 -18.76 22.27
CA CYS A 425 -4.55 -19.86 21.85
C CYS A 425 -3.88 -20.86 20.90
N THR A 426 -2.83 -20.48 20.18
CA THR A 426 -2.13 -21.37 19.24
C THR A 426 -1.10 -22.28 19.90
N CYS A 427 -0.57 -21.93 21.07
CA CYS A 427 0.38 -22.79 21.79
C CYS A 427 -0.27 -23.95 22.56
N ARG A 428 -1.58 -23.93 22.81
CA ARG A 428 -2.27 -25.04 23.48
C ARG A 428 -2.58 -26.23 22.57
N ALA A 429 -2.53 -26.07 21.26
CA ALA A 429 -2.81 -27.15 20.30
C ALA A 429 -1.58 -28.03 19.99
N ALA A 430 -0.36 -27.55 20.25
CA ALA A 430 0.87 -28.27 19.93
C ALA A 430 1.34 -29.25 21.01
N THR A 431 0.79 -29.20 22.21
CA THR A 431 1.24 -30.06 23.32
C THR A 431 0.41 -31.34 23.52
N ARG A 432 -0.54 -31.66 22.63
CA ARG A 432 -1.39 -32.86 22.73
C ARG A 432 -1.13 -33.97 21.70
N LEU A 433 -0.04 -33.88 20.92
CA LEU A 433 0.33 -34.92 19.94
C LEU A 433 1.67 -35.59 20.28
N GLY A 434 1.87 -35.99 21.52
CA GLY A 434 3.08 -36.67 21.90
C GLY A 434 2.92 -37.64 23.08
N GLN A 435 1.91 -38.49 23.06
CA GLN A 435 1.89 -39.73 23.88
C GLN A 435 0.74 -40.62 23.43
N SER A 436 0.98 -41.50 22.48
CA SER A 436 0.39 -42.86 22.44
C SER A 436 1.08 -43.64 21.30
N GLY A 437 1.87 -44.61 21.64
CA GLY A 437 2.45 -45.53 20.71
C GLY A 437 3.52 -46.40 21.33
N ALA A 438 3.12 -47.28 22.26
CA ALA A 438 3.90 -48.47 22.57
C ALA A 438 2.92 -49.50 23.17
N ALA A 439 2.46 -50.41 22.33
CA ALA A 439 2.20 -51.84 22.61
C ALA A 439 1.89 -52.51 21.25
#